data_b9098befa4b13ba48cd8b8ae9f80a5d1
#
_entry.id   b9098befa4b13ba48cd8b8ae9f80a5d1
#
_cell.length_a   1.000
_cell.length_b   1.000
_cell.length_c   1.000
_cell.angle_alpha   90.00
_cell.angle_beta   90.00
_cell.angle_gamma   90.00
#
_symmetry.space_group_name_H-M   'P 1'
#
loop_
_entity.id
_entity.type
_entity.pdbx_description
1 polymer ?
#
loop_
_entity_poly.entity_id
_entity_poly.type
_entity_poly.pdbx_seq_one_letter_code
_entity_poly.pdbx_strand_id
1 'polypeptide(L)'
;MQTTPSANRRRVRPRPVGAALLSLCLLTGCAGDSPSALNPGGAGATRISGLWWLLFWISVAVFVEVMALMTWALVFRRGAVRVRHSQPMRFVAVAGAGLPFVILVTVYGFGLHDLAALGKSPGRDAPTIEVIGHRWWWEVRYQGASGVTANELHIPVGERVRVRLRTDDVLHSFWVPQLMPKTDLIAGQERQTWLQAERAGSYRGQCAEYCGTQHAHMAFMVVAEPRADFDAWVGRLDAPARAPETDAERRGQQAFVQGTCAACHSIRGTDAQGKVGPDLSDVGSRWSIGAGAVPNDPGHLGGWIANSQTVKPGNYMPPQPVSADQLPELIAYLQSLK
;
A
#
# COMPACT_ATOMS: atom_id res chain seq x y z
N MET A 1 41.05 -42.45 58.05
CA MET A 1 41.54 -41.28 57.30
C MET A 1 41.40 -41.53 55.81
N GLN A 2 40.28 -41.10 55.23
CA GLN A 2 40.03 -41.23 53.78
C GLN A 2 39.97 -39.80 53.21
N THR A 3 40.90 -39.47 52.36
CA THR A 3 40.95 -38.19 51.63
C THR A 3 40.16 -38.28 50.33
N THR A 4 39.06 -37.51 50.23
CA THR A 4 38.27 -37.36 49.00
C THR A 4 38.97 -36.39 48.01
N PRO A 5 39.06 -36.69 46.72
CA PRO A 5 39.64 -35.79 45.73
C PRO A 5 38.61 -34.73 45.32
N SER A 6 39.02 -33.45 45.33
CA SER A 6 38.23 -32.30 44.89
C SER A 6 38.12 -32.29 43.35
N ALA A 7 36.90 -32.35 42.83
CA ALA A 7 36.60 -32.23 41.44
C ALA A 7 36.73 -30.77 40.95
N ASN A 8 37.77 -30.49 40.20
CA ASN A 8 38.02 -29.19 39.57
C ASN A 8 37.08 -28.99 38.35
N ARG A 9 35.93 -28.36 38.56
CA ARG A 9 34.98 -28.01 37.50
C ARG A 9 35.56 -26.87 36.62
N ARG A 10 36.16 -27.22 35.49
CA ARG A 10 36.52 -26.27 34.43
C ARG A 10 35.26 -25.62 33.92
N ARG A 11 35.03 -24.33 34.17
CA ARG A 11 33.99 -23.51 33.52
C ARG A 11 34.34 -23.40 32.05
N VAL A 12 33.57 -24.07 31.19
CA VAL A 12 33.61 -23.91 29.76
C VAL A 12 33.06 -22.50 29.48
N ARG A 13 33.92 -21.59 29.07
CA ARG A 13 33.48 -20.27 28.58
C ARG A 13 32.85 -20.46 27.21
N PRO A 14 31.60 -20.03 26.96
CA PRO A 14 31.01 -20.10 25.64
C PRO A 14 31.81 -19.25 24.65
N ARG A 15 32.17 -19.85 23.53
CA ARG A 15 32.93 -19.18 22.47
C ARG A 15 32.05 -18.11 21.80
N PRO A 16 32.56 -16.87 21.57
CA PRO A 16 31.78 -15.76 21.00
C PRO A 16 31.33 -15.97 19.54
N VAL A 17 31.81 -17.02 18.88
CA VAL A 17 31.48 -17.34 17.48
C VAL A 17 29.99 -17.67 17.27
N GLY A 18 29.34 -18.32 18.25
CA GLY A 18 27.91 -18.63 18.16
C GLY A 18 27.01 -17.40 18.24
N ALA A 19 27.38 -16.41 19.05
CA ALA A 19 26.65 -15.15 19.18
C ALA A 19 26.77 -14.28 17.91
N ALA A 20 27.93 -14.26 17.26
CA ALA A 20 28.15 -13.51 16.03
C ALA A 20 27.39 -14.11 14.83
N LEU A 21 27.29 -15.45 14.73
CA LEU A 21 26.49 -16.14 13.71
C LEU A 21 24.99 -15.92 13.90
N LEU A 22 24.49 -15.93 15.14
CA LEU A 22 23.10 -15.64 15.44
C LEU A 22 22.72 -14.20 15.10
N SER A 23 23.61 -13.24 15.31
CA SER A 23 23.41 -11.83 14.93
C SER A 23 23.39 -11.62 13.42
N LEU A 24 24.15 -12.41 12.64
CA LEU A 24 24.15 -12.31 11.18
C LEU A 24 22.84 -12.82 10.56
N CYS A 25 22.23 -13.87 11.13
CA CYS A 25 20.93 -14.41 10.66
C CYS A 25 19.75 -13.47 10.90
N LEU A 26 19.87 -12.51 11.84
CA LEU A 26 18.81 -11.53 12.12
C LEU A 26 18.83 -10.33 11.14
N LEU A 27 19.84 -10.23 10.27
CA LEU A 27 19.97 -9.13 9.30
C LEU A 27 19.38 -9.47 7.91
N THR A 28 18.96 -10.72 7.67
CA THR A 28 18.23 -11.07 6.45
C THR A 28 16.76 -10.71 6.61
N GLY A 29 16.46 -9.43 6.44
CA GLY A 29 15.07 -8.96 6.32
C GLY A 29 14.45 -9.51 5.03
N CYS A 30 13.17 -9.80 5.05
CA CYS A 30 12.40 -10.23 3.89
C CYS A 30 12.49 -9.15 2.79
N ALA A 31 13.34 -9.33 1.80
CA ALA A 31 13.29 -8.59 0.54
C ALA A 31 12.15 -9.22 -0.28
N GLY A 32 10.92 -8.73 -0.09
CA GLY A 32 9.76 -9.14 -0.88
C GLY A 32 9.23 -7.95 -1.67
N ASP A 33 8.42 -8.22 -2.70
CA ASP A 33 7.73 -7.22 -3.53
C ASP A 33 6.64 -6.44 -2.76
N SER A 34 6.68 -6.44 -1.45
CA SER A 34 5.75 -5.71 -0.60
C SER A 34 5.94 -4.21 -0.78
N PRO A 35 4.88 -3.42 -0.94
CA PRO A 35 4.99 -1.97 -1.06
C PRO A 35 5.62 -1.40 0.21
N SER A 36 6.76 -0.71 0.07
CA SER A 36 7.51 -0.16 1.18
C SER A 36 7.62 1.36 1.09
N ALA A 37 7.21 2.06 2.14
CA ALA A 37 7.41 3.51 2.26
C ALA A 37 8.90 3.91 2.36
N LEU A 38 9.79 2.95 2.65
CA LEU A 38 11.25 3.16 2.68
C LEU A 38 11.93 2.90 1.33
N ASN A 39 11.16 2.49 0.30
CA ASN A 39 11.59 2.43 -1.09
C ASN A 39 10.75 3.42 -1.91
N PRO A 40 10.99 4.74 -1.79
CA PRO A 40 10.16 5.75 -2.39
C PRO A 40 10.26 5.74 -3.93
N GLY A 41 9.11 5.83 -4.59
CA GLY A 41 8.95 5.98 -6.02
C GLY A 41 8.39 7.34 -6.44
N GLY A 42 8.08 8.21 -5.48
CA GLY A 42 7.52 9.54 -5.72
C GLY A 42 7.90 10.56 -4.65
N ALA A 43 7.73 11.85 -4.98
CA ALA A 43 8.17 12.97 -4.15
C ALA A 43 7.53 12.98 -2.74
N GLY A 44 6.29 12.53 -2.60
CA GLY A 44 5.62 12.44 -1.29
C GLY A 44 6.28 11.43 -0.37
N ALA A 45 6.50 10.20 -0.87
CA ALA A 45 7.14 9.14 -0.11
C ALA A 45 8.62 9.45 0.19
N THR A 46 9.34 10.12 -0.71
CA THR A 46 10.73 10.54 -0.51
C THR A 46 10.88 11.43 0.72
N ARG A 47 9.96 12.38 0.94
CA ARG A 47 9.98 13.25 2.14
C ARG A 47 9.75 12.46 3.42
N ILE A 48 8.77 11.55 3.42
CA ILE A 48 8.45 10.71 4.58
C ILE A 48 9.63 9.78 4.90
N SER A 49 10.23 9.16 3.89
CA SER A 49 11.41 8.32 4.05
C SER A 49 12.59 9.11 4.60
N GLY A 50 12.80 10.35 4.14
CA GLY A 50 13.84 11.25 4.66
C GLY A 50 13.66 11.55 6.15
N LEU A 51 12.45 11.91 6.57
CA LEU A 51 12.14 12.16 7.99
C LEU A 51 12.31 10.88 8.83
N TRP A 52 11.90 9.72 8.31
CA TRP A 52 12.09 8.43 8.98
C TRP A 52 13.56 8.12 9.23
N TRP A 53 14.43 8.31 8.23
CA TRP A 53 15.87 8.09 8.37
C TRP A 53 16.52 9.08 9.34
N LEU A 54 16.09 10.34 9.36
CA LEU A 54 16.53 11.32 10.36
C LEU A 54 16.21 10.83 11.78
N LEU A 55 14.97 10.43 12.03
CA LEU A 55 14.52 9.90 13.32
C LEU A 55 15.28 8.62 13.71
N PHE A 56 15.49 7.72 12.75
CA PHE A 56 16.24 6.49 12.97
C PHE A 56 17.66 6.75 13.43
N TRP A 57 18.40 7.62 12.74
CA TRP A 57 19.79 7.90 13.09
C TRP A 57 19.93 8.67 14.40
N ILE A 58 19.01 9.58 14.71
CA ILE A 58 18.96 10.24 16.02
C ILE A 58 18.74 9.17 17.11
N SER A 59 17.80 8.25 16.91
CA SER A 59 17.51 7.17 17.87
C SER A 59 18.71 6.25 18.06
N VAL A 60 19.40 5.88 16.99
CA VAL A 60 20.62 5.06 17.04
C VAL A 60 21.73 5.78 17.82
N ALA A 61 21.96 7.07 17.58
CA ALA A 61 22.97 7.84 18.29
C ALA A 61 22.68 7.88 19.80
N VAL A 62 21.46 8.20 20.20
CA VAL A 62 21.05 8.22 21.61
C VAL A 62 21.15 6.82 22.24
N PHE A 63 20.71 5.78 21.52
CA PHE A 63 20.82 4.41 21.99
C PHE A 63 22.28 3.98 22.25
N VAL A 64 23.16 4.25 21.30
CA VAL A 64 24.60 3.93 21.42
C VAL A 64 25.23 4.69 22.58
N GLU A 65 24.93 5.97 22.75
CA GLU A 65 25.41 6.78 23.87
C GLU A 65 24.97 6.18 25.22
N VAL A 66 23.68 5.90 25.37
CA VAL A 66 23.13 5.32 26.61
C VAL A 66 23.74 3.96 26.90
N MET A 67 23.85 3.08 25.89
CA MET A 67 24.47 1.76 26.05
C MET A 67 25.96 1.84 26.41
N ALA A 68 26.69 2.79 25.82
CA ALA A 68 28.10 3.04 26.15
C ALA A 68 28.25 3.50 27.61
N LEU A 69 27.44 4.45 28.05
CA LEU A 69 27.44 4.94 29.45
C LEU A 69 27.05 3.83 30.43
N MET A 70 26.04 3.03 30.14
CA MET A 70 25.64 1.87 30.96
C MET A 70 26.75 0.84 31.05
N THR A 71 27.34 0.47 29.92
CA THR A 71 28.44 -0.50 29.86
C THR A 71 29.64 0.01 30.65
N TRP A 72 30.00 1.28 30.46
CA TRP A 72 31.07 1.91 31.23
C TRP A 72 30.81 1.91 32.73
N ALA A 73 29.59 2.24 33.15
CA ALA A 73 29.19 2.21 34.56
C ALA A 73 29.26 0.79 35.16
N LEU A 74 28.82 -0.23 34.42
CA LEU A 74 28.80 -1.63 34.88
C LEU A 74 30.23 -2.23 34.94
N VAL A 75 31.09 -1.92 33.97
CA VAL A 75 32.43 -2.53 33.86
C VAL A 75 33.45 -1.81 34.74
N PHE A 76 33.46 -0.49 34.72
CA PHE A 76 34.52 0.31 35.31
C PHE A 76 34.20 0.89 36.70
N ARG A 77 32.90 1.02 37.07
CA ARG A 77 32.49 1.46 38.42
C ARG A 77 32.25 0.31 39.37
N ARG A 78 33.25 -0.51 39.66
CA ARG A 78 33.22 -1.53 40.70
C ARG A 78 33.61 -0.87 42.05
N GLY A 79 32.63 -0.30 42.74
CA GLY A 79 32.80 0.32 44.06
C GLY A 79 31.94 1.55 44.25
N ALA A 80 31.55 1.87 45.49
CA ALA A 80 30.81 3.07 45.83
C ALA A 80 31.64 4.33 45.63
N VAL A 81 31.82 4.74 44.36
CA VAL A 81 32.42 6.05 44.06
C VAL A 81 31.35 7.09 44.38
N ARG A 82 31.52 7.79 45.52
CA ARG A 82 30.77 9.03 45.77
C ARG A 82 31.19 10.02 44.67
N VAL A 83 30.40 10.06 43.59
CA VAL A 83 30.55 11.11 42.58
C VAL A 83 30.12 12.42 43.23
N ARG A 84 31.07 13.17 43.67
CA ARG A 84 30.88 14.55 44.12
C ARG A 84 30.63 15.40 42.88
N HIS A 85 29.40 15.36 42.38
CA HIS A 85 28.96 16.26 41.31
C HIS A 85 28.89 17.67 41.90
N SER A 86 29.79 18.52 41.48
CA SER A 86 29.82 19.94 41.91
C SER A 86 28.56 20.68 41.46
N GLN A 87 27.83 20.18 40.43
CA GLN A 87 26.62 20.80 39.89
C GLN A 87 25.66 19.76 39.29
N PRO A 88 25.02 18.87 40.10
CA PRO A 88 24.15 17.80 39.57
C PRO A 88 22.94 18.37 38.83
N MET A 89 22.37 19.48 39.32
CA MET A 89 21.21 20.12 38.70
C MET A 89 21.51 20.66 37.30
N ARG A 90 22.73 21.24 37.09
CA ARG A 90 23.15 21.72 35.77
C ARG A 90 23.31 20.58 34.76
N PHE A 91 23.86 19.45 35.19
CA PHE A 91 23.96 18.27 34.33
C PHE A 91 22.57 17.75 33.93
N VAL A 92 21.63 17.62 34.88
CA VAL A 92 20.25 17.20 34.61
C VAL A 92 19.54 18.20 33.70
N ALA A 93 19.71 19.49 33.92
CA ALA A 93 19.10 20.50 33.07
C ALA A 93 19.64 20.48 31.63
N VAL A 94 20.95 20.35 31.42
CA VAL A 94 21.55 20.38 30.09
C VAL A 94 21.36 19.04 29.36
N ALA A 95 21.71 17.92 29.98
CA ALA A 95 21.65 16.61 29.31
C ALA A 95 20.24 16.00 29.33
N GLY A 96 19.47 16.24 30.41
CA GLY A 96 18.13 15.65 30.57
C GLY A 96 17.01 16.51 29.97
N ALA A 97 17.18 17.82 29.84
CA ALA A 97 16.17 18.70 29.27
C ALA A 97 16.65 19.45 28.02
N GLY A 98 17.85 20.03 28.05
CA GLY A 98 18.36 20.85 26.94
C GLY A 98 18.59 20.05 25.66
N LEU A 99 19.27 18.91 25.74
CA LEU A 99 19.54 18.06 24.57
C LEU A 99 18.23 17.49 23.96
N PRO A 100 17.30 16.88 24.73
CA PRO A 100 16.01 16.45 24.18
C PRO A 100 15.22 17.60 23.56
N PHE A 101 15.24 18.79 24.17
CA PHE A 101 14.56 19.97 23.62
C PHE A 101 15.10 20.36 22.25
N VAL A 102 16.43 20.40 22.07
CA VAL A 102 17.05 20.71 20.77
C VAL A 102 16.67 19.69 19.71
N ILE A 103 16.71 18.38 20.07
CA ILE A 103 16.30 17.29 19.16
C ILE A 103 14.85 17.49 18.73
N LEU A 104 13.94 17.71 19.69
CA LEU A 104 12.51 17.87 19.41
C LEU A 104 12.22 19.09 18.54
N VAL A 105 12.84 20.23 18.80
CA VAL A 105 12.70 21.44 17.97
C VAL A 105 13.20 21.21 16.56
N THR A 106 14.32 20.50 16.40
CA THR A 106 14.87 20.17 15.08
C THR A 106 13.90 19.26 14.30
N VAL A 107 13.45 18.15 14.90
CA VAL A 107 12.50 17.21 14.28
C VAL A 107 11.19 17.91 13.94
N TYR A 108 10.68 18.76 14.85
CA TYR A 108 9.48 19.54 14.62
C TYR A 108 9.63 20.50 13.43
N GLY A 109 10.76 21.19 13.32
CA GLY A 109 11.06 22.09 12.19
C GLY A 109 11.08 21.35 10.83
N PHE A 110 11.73 20.20 10.75
CA PHE A 110 11.71 19.35 9.55
C PHE A 110 10.29 18.83 9.26
N GLY A 111 9.57 18.38 10.29
CA GLY A 111 8.18 17.92 10.14
C GLY A 111 7.25 18.99 9.59
N LEU A 112 7.35 20.23 10.08
CA LEU A 112 6.56 21.37 9.56
C LEU A 112 6.91 21.71 8.11
N HIS A 113 8.22 21.68 7.77
CA HIS A 113 8.67 21.91 6.40
C HIS A 113 8.08 20.89 5.43
N ASP A 114 8.13 19.60 5.78
CA ASP A 114 7.60 18.51 4.95
C ASP A 114 6.07 18.54 4.87
N LEU A 115 5.38 18.83 5.98
CA LEU A 115 3.94 19.00 5.99
C LEU A 115 3.49 20.14 5.05
N ALA A 116 4.17 21.27 5.10
CA ALA A 116 3.88 22.41 4.20
C ALA A 116 4.13 22.05 2.72
N ALA A 117 5.13 21.23 2.43
CA ALA A 117 5.42 20.78 1.07
C ALA A 117 4.42 19.75 0.54
N LEU A 118 3.99 18.82 1.41
CA LEU A 118 2.96 17.82 1.10
C LEU A 118 1.58 18.45 0.92
N GLY A 119 1.28 19.53 1.65
CA GLY A 119 0.02 20.28 1.54
C GLY A 119 -0.13 21.12 0.26
N LYS A 120 0.93 21.26 -0.54
CA LYS A 120 0.86 22.03 -1.80
C LYS A 120 0.06 21.26 -2.85
N SER A 121 -1.12 21.77 -3.18
CA SER A 121 -1.96 21.24 -4.24
C SER A 121 -1.28 21.32 -5.62
N PRO A 122 -1.57 20.38 -6.54
CA PRO A 122 -1.17 20.48 -7.95
C PRO A 122 -1.73 21.74 -8.60
N GLY A 123 -1.09 22.20 -9.69
CA GLY A 123 -1.57 23.32 -10.52
C GLY A 123 -3.01 23.14 -11.00
N ARG A 124 -3.63 24.21 -11.49
CA ARG A 124 -5.05 24.17 -11.94
C ARG A 124 -5.27 23.19 -13.09
N ASP A 125 -4.28 23.09 -13.99
CA ASP A 125 -4.33 22.25 -15.19
C ASP A 125 -3.88 20.81 -14.95
N ALA A 126 -3.59 20.44 -13.70
CA ALA A 126 -3.19 19.07 -13.37
C ALA A 126 -4.32 18.07 -13.65
N PRO A 127 -4.00 16.91 -14.24
CA PRO A 127 -4.97 15.84 -14.40
C PRO A 127 -5.68 15.56 -13.07
N THR A 128 -6.99 15.36 -13.14
CA THR A 128 -7.80 15.10 -11.94
C THR A 128 -8.47 13.74 -12.05
N ILE A 129 -8.26 12.92 -11.04
CA ILE A 129 -8.85 11.59 -10.90
C ILE A 129 -9.75 11.61 -9.66
N GLU A 130 -10.97 11.11 -9.80
CA GLU A 130 -11.85 10.85 -8.67
C GLU A 130 -11.74 9.37 -8.31
N VAL A 131 -11.51 9.08 -7.02
CA VAL A 131 -11.46 7.72 -6.49
C VAL A 131 -12.54 7.59 -5.43
N ILE A 132 -13.42 6.61 -5.61
CA ILE A 132 -14.54 6.33 -4.73
C ILE A 132 -14.30 4.99 -4.07
N GLY A 133 -14.26 4.97 -2.73
CA GLY A 133 -14.17 3.73 -1.95
C GLY A 133 -15.52 3.08 -1.78
N HIS A 134 -15.60 1.78 -2.11
CA HIS A 134 -16.74 0.90 -1.83
C HIS A 134 -16.27 -0.29 -1.02
N ARG A 135 -17.13 -1.00 -0.32
CA ARG A 135 -16.81 -2.28 0.34
C ARG A 135 -16.80 -3.42 -0.67
N TRP A 136 -15.70 -3.94 -1.11
CA TRP A 136 -14.26 -3.69 -0.82
C TRP A 136 -13.53 -3.61 -2.15
N TRP A 137 -13.71 -2.49 -2.85
CA TRP A 137 -13.13 -2.19 -4.14
C TRP A 137 -13.06 -0.67 -4.36
N TRP A 138 -12.33 -0.24 -5.40
CA TRP A 138 -12.11 1.16 -5.72
C TRP A 138 -12.66 1.48 -7.09
N GLU A 139 -13.55 2.44 -7.18
CA GLU A 139 -14.02 3.01 -8.43
C GLU A 139 -13.13 4.18 -8.80
N VAL A 140 -12.79 4.30 -10.09
CA VAL A 140 -11.88 5.33 -10.59
C VAL A 140 -12.50 6.03 -11.80
N ARG A 141 -12.55 7.37 -11.74
CA ARG A 141 -13.07 8.23 -12.78
C ARG A 141 -12.06 9.30 -13.14
N TYR A 142 -11.90 9.58 -14.42
CA TYR A 142 -11.01 10.63 -14.92
C TYR A 142 -11.81 11.85 -15.32
N GLN A 143 -11.36 13.04 -14.92
CA GLN A 143 -12.00 14.26 -15.35
C GLN A 143 -11.83 14.44 -16.86
N GLY A 144 -12.93 14.61 -17.58
CA GLY A 144 -12.95 14.74 -19.04
C GLY A 144 -13.18 13.43 -19.79
N ALA A 145 -13.19 12.28 -19.13
CA ALA A 145 -13.64 11.00 -19.67
C ALA A 145 -15.00 10.60 -19.07
N SER A 146 -15.82 9.92 -19.86
CA SER A 146 -17.11 9.40 -19.42
C SER A 146 -17.02 7.97 -18.86
N GLY A 147 -15.98 7.22 -19.27
CA GLY A 147 -15.76 5.86 -18.82
C GLY A 147 -15.20 5.78 -17.39
N VAL A 148 -15.53 4.66 -16.76
CA VAL A 148 -15.15 4.35 -15.38
C VAL A 148 -14.31 3.07 -15.40
N THR A 149 -13.28 3.00 -14.54
CA THR A 149 -12.55 1.75 -14.29
C THR A 149 -12.54 1.41 -12.80
N ALA A 150 -11.92 0.31 -12.44
CA ALA A 150 -11.89 -0.12 -11.04
C ALA A 150 -10.57 -0.78 -10.65
N ASN A 151 -10.12 -0.47 -9.42
CA ASN A 151 -8.95 -1.05 -8.75
C ASN A 151 -7.61 -0.80 -9.46
N GLU A 152 -7.60 0.07 -10.47
CA GLU A 152 -6.42 0.45 -11.21
C GLU A 152 -6.49 1.93 -11.59
N LEU A 153 -5.40 2.68 -11.33
CA LEU A 153 -5.24 4.08 -11.68
C LEU A 153 -4.04 4.24 -12.61
N HIS A 154 -4.20 4.97 -13.70
CA HIS A 154 -3.11 5.38 -14.57
C HIS A 154 -2.74 6.84 -14.29
N ILE A 155 -1.46 7.14 -14.23
CA ILE A 155 -0.94 8.50 -14.02
C ILE A 155 0.26 8.77 -14.92
N PRO A 156 0.47 10.01 -15.39
CA PRO A 156 1.67 10.37 -16.13
C PRO A 156 2.89 10.46 -15.19
N VAL A 157 4.02 9.93 -15.63
CA VAL A 157 5.30 10.01 -14.91
C VAL A 157 5.78 11.46 -14.80
N GLY A 158 6.32 11.82 -13.63
CA GLY A 158 6.91 13.13 -13.37
C GLY A 158 5.92 14.23 -13.04
N GLU A 159 4.64 14.04 -13.32
CA GLU A 159 3.61 15.05 -13.12
C GLU A 159 2.81 14.79 -11.84
N ARG A 160 2.37 15.88 -11.19
CA ARG A 160 1.43 15.80 -10.07
C ARG A 160 0.01 15.65 -10.59
N VAL A 161 -0.66 14.59 -10.19
CA VAL A 161 -2.06 14.33 -10.47
C VAL A 161 -2.88 14.64 -9.22
N ARG A 162 -3.97 15.40 -9.38
CA ARG A 162 -4.94 15.63 -8.30
C ARG A 162 -5.82 14.42 -8.13
N VAL A 163 -5.96 13.95 -6.89
CA VAL A 163 -6.86 12.85 -6.55
C VAL A 163 -7.94 13.36 -5.60
N ARG A 164 -9.19 13.32 -6.06
CA ARG A 164 -10.37 13.59 -5.25
C ARG A 164 -10.86 12.27 -4.67
N LEU A 165 -11.11 12.25 -3.38
CA LEU A 165 -11.40 11.04 -2.62
C LEU A 165 -12.76 11.17 -1.94
N ARG A 166 -13.63 10.21 -2.14
CA ARG A 166 -14.89 10.06 -1.41
C ARG A 166 -15.22 8.59 -1.20
N THR A 167 -16.16 8.33 -0.34
CA THR A 167 -16.73 7.01 -0.09
C THR A 167 -18.25 7.10 -0.11
N ASP A 168 -18.90 6.06 -0.61
CA ASP A 168 -20.34 5.93 -0.64
C ASP A 168 -20.87 5.02 0.48
N ASP A 169 -19.99 4.48 1.34
CA ASP A 169 -20.39 3.58 2.42
C ASP A 169 -19.65 3.86 3.75
N VAL A 170 -18.57 3.18 4.03
CA VAL A 170 -17.84 3.29 5.29
C VAL A 170 -16.53 4.08 5.13
N LEU A 171 -15.86 4.32 6.23
CA LEU A 171 -14.51 4.89 6.23
C LEU A 171 -13.54 3.95 5.50
N HIS A 172 -12.75 4.52 4.59
CA HIS A 172 -11.60 3.88 3.93
C HIS A 172 -10.39 4.80 4.04
N SER A 173 -9.21 4.34 3.65
CA SER A 173 -8.06 5.20 3.48
C SER A 173 -7.29 4.82 2.22
N PHE A 174 -7.09 5.79 1.34
CA PHE A 174 -6.33 5.64 0.11
C PHE A 174 -4.84 5.77 0.41
N TRP A 175 -4.06 4.75 0.14
CA TRP A 175 -2.63 4.74 0.44
C TRP A 175 -1.81 4.01 -0.61
N VAL A 176 -0.83 4.71 -1.16
CA VAL A 176 0.21 4.14 -2.03
C VAL A 176 1.55 4.38 -1.33
N PRO A 177 2.05 3.41 -0.55
CA PRO A 177 3.20 3.60 0.34
C PRO A 177 4.44 4.20 -0.33
N GLN A 178 4.69 3.82 -1.59
CA GLN A 178 5.84 4.27 -2.36
C GLN A 178 5.65 5.68 -2.97
N LEU A 179 4.45 6.24 -3.00
CA LEU A 179 4.17 7.52 -3.64
C LEU A 179 3.77 8.62 -2.66
N MET A 180 2.88 8.32 -1.71
CA MET A 180 2.19 9.31 -0.88
C MET A 180 1.85 8.77 0.52
N PRO A 181 1.69 9.65 1.54
CA PRO A 181 1.01 9.30 2.77
C PRO A 181 -0.45 8.92 2.53
N LYS A 182 -1.04 8.17 3.48
CA LYS A 182 -2.46 7.82 3.42
C LYS A 182 -3.35 9.06 3.55
N THR A 183 -4.52 8.98 2.91
CA THR A 183 -5.58 9.99 3.04
C THR A 183 -6.92 9.29 3.24
N ASP A 184 -7.61 9.63 4.32
CA ASP A 184 -8.85 8.99 4.72
C ASP A 184 -10.02 9.48 3.86
N LEU A 185 -10.92 8.56 3.47
CA LEU A 185 -12.18 8.80 2.80
C LEU A 185 -13.29 8.73 3.85
N ILE A 186 -13.86 9.88 4.20
CA ILE A 186 -14.88 10.00 5.24
C ILE A 186 -16.23 10.22 4.58
N ALA A 187 -17.25 9.43 4.98
CA ALA A 187 -18.58 9.54 4.42
C ALA A 187 -19.13 10.97 4.55
N GLY A 188 -19.74 11.47 3.47
CA GLY A 188 -20.27 12.84 3.40
C GLY A 188 -19.21 13.93 3.21
N GLN A 189 -17.93 13.60 3.08
CA GLN A 189 -16.86 14.56 2.84
C GLN A 189 -16.09 14.24 1.56
N GLU A 190 -15.76 15.28 0.79
CA GLU A 190 -14.76 15.18 -0.27
C GLU A 190 -13.40 15.54 0.30
N ARG A 191 -12.42 14.65 0.11
CA ARG A 191 -11.02 14.90 0.48
C ARG A 191 -10.18 15.00 -0.80
N GLN A 192 -9.04 15.66 -0.69
CA GLN A 192 -8.13 15.79 -1.82
C GLN A 192 -6.72 15.45 -1.40
N THR A 193 -6.03 14.77 -2.29
CA THR A 193 -4.59 14.50 -2.22
C THR A 193 -3.99 14.64 -3.62
N TRP A 194 -2.72 14.28 -3.78
CA TRP A 194 -2.07 14.22 -5.07
C TRP A 194 -1.16 13.00 -5.16
N LEU A 195 -0.95 12.51 -6.36
CA LEU A 195 0.02 11.47 -6.66
C LEU A 195 1.08 12.01 -7.61
N GLN A 196 2.31 11.52 -7.46
CA GLN A 196 3.40 11.75 -8.41
C GLN A 196 4.34 10.55 -8.33
N ALA A 197 4.55 9.89 -9.45
CA ALA A 197 5.59 8.88 -9.61
C ALA A 197 6.76 9.47 -10.38
N GLU A 198 7.98 9.27 -9.90
CA GLU A 198 9.20 9.76 -10.54
C GLU A 198 9.70 8.81 -11.63
N ARG A 199 9.24 7.58 -11.65
CA ARG A 199 9.62 6.53 -12.62
C ARG A 199 8.39 5.80 -13.11
N ALA A 200 8.42 5.36 -14.37
CA ALA A 200 7.42 4.46 -14.92
C ALA A 200 7.44 3.12 -14.16
N GLY A 201 6.27 2.52 -14.00
CA GLY A 201 6.11 1.26 -13.28
C GLY A 201 4.78 1.15 -12.56
N SER A 202 4.60 0.02 -11.89
CA SER A 202 3.38 -0.28 -11.12
C SER A 202 3.65 -0.13 -9.64
N TYR A 203 2.79 0.61 -8.96
CA TYR A 203 2.86 0.91 -7.54
C TYR A 203 1.62 0.39 -6.84
N ARG A 204 1.78 -0.60 -5.98
CA ARG A 204 0.65 -1.16 -5.25
C ARG A 204 0.15 -0.20 -4.18
N GLY A 205 -1.17 0.03 -4.20
CA GLY A 205 -1.90 0.70 -3.14
C GLY A 205 -2.83 -0.25 -2.38
N GLN A 206 -3.31 0.18 -1.23
CA GLN A 206 -4.23 -0.59 -0.42
C GLN A 206 -5.08 0.31 0.47
N CYS A 207 -6.21 -0.21 0.93
CA CYS A 207 -6.97 0.42 2.00
C CYS A 207 -6.14 0.40 3.29
N ALA A 208 -5.99 1.56 3.92
CA ALA A 208 -5.18 1.74 5.13
C ALA A 208 -6.01 2.17 6.36
N GLU A 209 -7.36 1.98 6.30
CA GLU A 209 -8.26 2.18 7.42
C GLU A 209 -9.29 1.05 7.46
N TYR A 210 -9.56 0.50 8.65
CA TYR A 210 -10.44 -0.66 8.77
C TYR A 210 -11.85 -0.38 8.23
N CYS A 211 -12.25 -1.13 7.21
CA CYS A 211 -13.51 -0.97 6.47
C CYS A 211 -14.40 -2.23 6.49
N GLY A 212 -14.13 -3.18 7.35
CA GLY A 212 -14.90 -4.42 7.50
C GLY A 212 -14.13 -5.69 7.15
N THR A 213 -14.85 -6.80 6.96
CA THR A 213 -14.29 -8.16 6.89
C THR A 213 -13.24 -8.36 5.79
N GLN A 214 -13.34 -7.64 4.67
CA GLN A 214 -12.40 -7.77 3.54
C GLN A 214 -11.45 -6.58 3.42
N HIS A 215 -11.21 -5.87 4.52
CA HIS A 215 -10.25 -4.77 4.57
C HIS A 215 -8.85 -5.15 4.03
N ALA A 216 -8.33 -6.30 4.40
CA ALA A 216 -7.02 -6.79 3.95
C ALA A 216 -6.97 -7.11 2.44
N HIS A 217 -8.12 -7.35 1.81
CA HIS A 217 -8.27 -7.66 0.39
C HIS A 217 -8.91 -6.50 -0.38
N MET A 218 -8.55 -5.27 -0.03
CA MET A 218 -8.97 -4.05 -0.72
C MET A 218 -7.76 -3.27 -1.21
N ALA A 219 -7.07 -3.87 -2.18
CA ALA A 219 -5.91 -3.28 -2.83
C ALA A 219 -6.27 -2.66 -4.20
N PHE A 220 -5.33 -1.92 -4.75
CA PHE A 220 -5.39 -1.36 -6.11
C PHE A 220 -3.99 -1.19 -6.67
N MET A 221 -3.88 -0.88 -7.96
CA MET A 221 -2.62 -0.61 -8.63
C MET A 221 -2.60 0.83 -9.17
N VAL A 222 -1.48 1.51 -9.02
CA VAL A 222 -1.18 2.76 -9.74
C VAL A 222 -0.16 2.44 -10.81
N VAL A 223 -0.54 2.63 -12.09
CA VAL A 223 0.33 2.47 -13.24
C VAL A 223 0.84 3.85 -13.63
N ALA A 224 2.14 4.07 -13.48
CA ALA A 224 2.79 5.29 -13.91
C ALA A 224 3.46 5.06 -15.27
N GLU A 225 3.09 5.86 -16.27
CA GLU A 225 3.48 5.67 -17.66
C GLU A 225 3.83 7.00 -18.33
N PRO A 226 4.52 6.99 -19.49
CA PRO A 226 4.77 8.20 -20.26
C PRO A 226 3.48 8.96 -20.56
N ARG A 227 3.55 10.30 -20.62
CA ARG A 227 2.39 11.16 -20.83
C ARG A 227 1.54 10.76 -22.05
N ALA A 228 2.16 10.40 -23.16
CA ALA A 228 1.46 10.01 -24.38
C ALA A 228 0.65 8.69 -24.19
N ASP A 229 1.19 7.72 -23.43
CA ASP A 229 0.53 6.46 -23.15
C ASP A 229 -0.65 6.68 -22.21
N PHE A 230 -0.47 7.53 -21.20
CA PHE A 230 -1.53 7.97 -20.30
C PHE A 230 -2.68 8.64 -21.05
N ASP A 231 -2.39 9.61 -21.94
CA ASP A 231 -3.41 10.30 -22.72
C ASP A 231 -4.15 9.33 -23.65
N ALA A 232 -3.44 8.38 -24.28
CA ALA A 232 -4.03 7.33 -25.09
C ALA A 232 -4.91 6.39 -24.25
N TRP A 233 -4.47 6.04 -23.04
CA TRP A 233 -5.25 5.20 -22.13
C TRP A 233 -6.54 5.90 -21.68
N VAL A 234 -6.48 7.16 -21.25
CA VAL A 234 -7.66 7.96 -20.89
C VAL A 234 -8.62 8.08 -22.07
N GLY A 235 -8.10 8.31 -23.29
CA GLY A 235 -8.91 8.38 -24.50
C GLY A 235 -9.68 7.10 -24.81
N ARG A 236 -9.16 5.93 -24.43
CA ARG A 236 -9.89 4.66 -24.60
C ARG A 236 -11.08 4.50 -23.64
N LEU A 237 -11.11 5.23 -22.53
CA LEU A 237 -12.23 5.14 -21.58
C LEU A 237 -13.57 5.62 -22.17
N ASP A 238 -13.55 6.45 -23.21
CA ASP A 238 -14.74 6.91 -23.90
C ASP A 238 -15.20 5.96 -25.02
N ALA A 239 -14.32 5.06 -25.43
CA ALA A 239 -14.63 4.09 -26.48
C ALA A 239 -15.49 2.92 -25.95
N PRO A 240 -16.32 2.30 -26.80
CA PRO A 240 -16.93 1.02 -26.48
C PRO A 240 -15.86 -0.02 -26.12
N ALA A 241 -16.21 -0.96 -25.27
CA ALA A 241 -15.36 -2.11 -25.00
C ALA A 241 -15.09 -2.91 -26.29
N ARG A 242 -13.97 -3.65 -26.31
CA ARG A 242 -13.61 -4.46 -27.47
C ARG A 242 -14.75 -5.38 -27.87
N ALA A 243 -15.11 -5.39 -29.15
CA ALA A 243 -16.12 -6.30 -29.68
C ALA A 243 -15.60 -7.75 -29.67
N PRO A 244 -16.48 -8.75 -29.43
CA PRO A 244 -16.10 -10.15 -29.45
C PRO A 244 -15.75 -10.60 -30.88
N GLU A 245 -14.61 -11.28 -31.05
CA GLU A 245 -14.11 -11.75 -32.34
C GLU A 245 -14.42 -13.23 -32.59
N THR A 246 -14.33 -14.06 -31.54
CA THR A 246 -14.57 -15.50 -31.64
C THR A 246 -16.01 -15.89 -31.28
N ASP A 247 -16.43 -17.10 -31.69
CA ASP A 247 -17.75 -17.63 -31.32
C ASP A 247 -17.88 -17.82 -29.81
N ALA A 248 -16.82 -18.21 -29.13
CA ALA A 248 -16.80 -18.33 -27.67
C ALA A 248 -16.99 -16.97 -26.98
N GLU A 249 -16.29 -15.92 -27.45
CA GLU A 249 -16.49 -14.56 -26.92
C GLU A 249 -17.89 -14.03 -27.17
N ARG A 250 -18.47 -14.30 -28.35
CA ARG A 250 -19.87 -13.90 -28.67
C ARG A 250 -20.89 -14.56 -27.72
N ARG A 251 -20.74 -15.88 -27.51
CA ARG A 251 -21.61 -16.60 -26.56
C ARG A 251 -21.39 -16.14 -25.13
N GLY A 252 -20.12 -15.86 -24.73
CA GLY A 252 -19.78 -15.29 -23.44
C GLY A 252 -20.40 -13.90 -23.22
N GLN A 253 -20.35 -13.01 -24.23
CA GLN A 253 -21.03 -11.72 -24.19
C GLN A 253 -22.55 -11.90 -24.01
N GLN A 254 -23.15 -12.79 -24.79
CA GLN A 254 -24.60 -13.08 -24.68
C GLN A 254 -24.95 -13.59 -23.27
N ALA A 255 -24.18 -14.54 -22.74
CA ALA A 255 -24.38 -15.08 -21.41
C ALA A 255 -24.21 -13.99 -20.31
N PHE A 256 -23.28 -13.06 -20.49
CA PHE A 256 -23.09 -11.94 -19.58
C PHE A 256 -24.27 -10.97 -19.61
N VAL A 257 -24.66 -10.51 -20.80
CA VAL A 257 -25.67 -9.45 -20.98
C VAL A 257 -27.07 -9.95 -20.64
N GLN A 258 -27.39 -11.21 -21.02
CA GLN A 258 -28.71 -11.82 -20.76
C GLN A 258 -28.82 -12.48 -19.38
N GLY A 259 -27.65 -12.70 -18.73
CA GLY A 259 -27.59 -13.32 -17.42
C GLY A 259 -27.68 -12.32 -16.27
N THR A 260 -27.35 -12.81 -15.07
CA THR A 260 -27.40 -12.03 -13.82
C THR A 260 -26.27 -11.00 -13.70
N CYS A 261 -25.22 -11.13 -14.49
CA CYS A 261 -24.02 -10.28 -14.42
C CYS A 261 -24.33 -8.80 -14.74
N ALA A 262 -25.13 -8.57 -15.79
CA ALA A 262 -25.51 -7.23 -16.26
C ALA A 262 -26.38 -6.44 -15.27
N ALA A 263 -27.00 -7.11 -14.29
CA ALA A 263 -27.75 -6.43 -13.24
C ALA A 263 -26.84 -5.61 -12.30
N CYS A 264 -25.60 -6.05 -12.13
CA CYS A 264 -24.64 -5.41 -11.21
C CYS A 264 -23.47 -4.74 -11.91
N HIS A 265 -23.03 -5.25 -13.07
CA HIS A 265 -21.84 -4.78 -13.79
C HIS A 265 -22.21 -4.09 -15.10
N SER A 266 -21.40 -3.11 -15.49
CA SER A 266 -21.47 -2.48 -16.80
C SER A 266 -20.32 -2.93 -17.71
N ILE A 267 -20.58 -2.93 -19.04
CA ILE A 267 -19.60 -3.04 -20.11
C ILE A 267 -19.95 -2.02 -21.18
N ARG A 268 -19.06 -1.07 -21.44
CA ARG A 268 -19.29 0.03 -22.40
C ARG A 268 -19.63 -0.49 -23.79
N GLY A 269 -20.66 0.11 -24.41
CA GLY A 269 -21.10 -0.28 -25.75
C GLY A 269 -22.00 -1.52 -25.77
N THR A 270 -22.43 -2.03 -24.61
CA THR A 270 -23.39 -3.14 -24.50
C THR A 270 -24.62 -2.74 -23.68
N ASP A 271 -25.62 -3.62 -23.61
CA ASP A 271 -26.80 -3.42 -22.78
C ASP A 271 -26.57 -3.70 -21.28
N ALA A 272 -25.36 -4.12 -20.89
CA ALA A 272 -24.98 -4.27 -19.50
C ALA A 272 -24.66 -2.90 -18.87
N GLN A 273 -25.58 -2.38 -18.04
CA GLN A 273 -25.52 -1.03 -17.46
C GLN A 273 -25.58 -1.03 -15.91
N GLY A 274 -25.33 -2.17 -15.28
CA GLY A 274 -25.34 -2.30 -13.81
C GLY A 274 -24.26 -1.43 -13.16
N LYS A 275 -24.56 -0.83 -11.98
CA LYS A 275 -23.69 0.08 -11.23
C LYS A 275 -23.43 -0.36 -9.79
N VAL A 276 -23.84 -1.56 -9.42
CA VAL A 276 -23.65 -2.10 -8.07
C VAL A 276 -22.23 -2.65 -7.89
N GLY A 277 -21.70 -3.26 -8.95
CA GLY A 277 -20.33 -3.74 -9.02
C GLY A 277 -19.48 -2.89 -9.98
N PRO A 278 -18.16 -3.18 -10.08
CA PRO A 278 -17.26 -2.46 -10.96
C PRO A 278 -17.65 -2.57 -12.45
N ASP A 279 -17.39 -1.52 -13.22
CA ASP A 279 -17.35 -1.60 -14.68
C ASP A 279 -16.29 -2.62 -15.11
N LEU A 280 -16.63 -3.47 -16.07
CA LEU A 280 -15.77 -4.57 -16.53
C LEU A 280 -15.25 -4.39 -17.96
N SER A 281 -15.40 -3.20 -18.55
CA SER A 281 -15.04 -2.92 -19.95
C SER A 281 -13.56 -3.16 -20.28
N ASP A 282 -12.70 -3.13 -19.28
CA ASP A 282 -11.25 -3.30 -19.37
C ASP A 282 -10.72 -4.41 -18.43
N VAL A 283 -11.61 -5.30 -17.96
CA VAL A 283 -11.26 -6.28 -16.92
C VAL A 283 -10.15 -7.24 -17.35
N GLY A 284 -10.07 -7.58 -18.62
CA GLY A 284 -9.04 -8.49 -19.15
C GLY A 284 -7.62 -7.92 -19.12
N SER A 285 -7.46 -6.59 -18.98
CA SER A 285 -6.15 -5.94 -18.85
C SER A 285 -5.73 -5.71 -17.39
N ARG A 286 -6.65 -5.84 -16.42
CA ARG A 286 -6.38 -5.53 -15.02
C ARG A 286 -5.36 -6.48 -14.41
N TRP A 287 -4.53 -5.94 -13.54
CA TRP A 287 -3.54 -6.67 -12.77
C TRP A 287 -4.12 -7.81 -11.93
N SER A 288 -5.32 -7.63 -11.36
CA SER A 288 -5.91 -8.58 -10.42
C SER A 288 -7.42 -8.58 -10.44
N ILE A 289 -8.00 -9.62 -9.84
CA ILE A 289 -9.43 -9.77 -9.60
C ILE A 289 -9.72 -9.57 -8.12
N GLY A 290 -10.93 -9.08 -7.81
CA GLY A 290 -11.40 -8.89 -6.43
C GLY A 290 -10.63 -7.84 -5.63
N ALA A 291 -10.09 -6.79 -6.29
CA ALA A 291 -9.30 -5.74 -5.65
C ALA A 291 -7.98 -6.28 -5.02
N GLY A 292 -7.20 -7.01 -5.79
CA GLY A 292 -5.93 -7.58 -5.36
C GLY A 292 -6.04 -8.89 -4.60
N ALA A 293 -7.21 -9.55 -4.64
CA ALA A 293 -7.39 -10.84 -3.94
C ALA A 293 -6.68 -11.98 -4.64
N VAL A 294 -6.76 -12.05 -5.98
CA VAL A 294 -6.11 -13.09 -6.80
C VAL A 294 -5.59 -12.50 -8.13
N PRO A 295 -4.59 -13.13 -8.77
CA PRO A 295 -4.14 -12.75 -10.11
C PRO A 295 -5.28 -12.80 -11.14
N ASN A 296 -5.16 -12.00 -12.21
CA ASN A 296 -6.10 -11.99 -13.31
C ASN A 296 -5.66 -12.97 -14.41
N ASP A 297 -5.98 -14.22 -14.21
CA ASP A 297 -5.79 -15.28 -15.20
C ASP A 297 -7.09 -16.08 -15.37
N PRO A 298 -7.23 -16.90 -16.42
CA PRO A 298 -8.47 -17.65 -16.70
C PRO A 298 -8.93 -18.55 -15.54
N GLY A 299 -8.00 -19.18 -14.81
CA GLY A 299 -8.32 -20.07 -13.70
C GLY A 299 -8.91 -19.33 -12.50
N HIS A 300 -8.23 -18.26 -12.07
CA HIS A 300 -8.71 -17.42 -10.96
C HIS A 300 -10.01 -16.69 -11.34
N LEU A 301 -10.14 -16.20 -12.59
CA LEU A 301 -11.37 -15.57 -13.06
C LEU A 301 -12.53 -16.56 -13.03
N GLY A 302 -12.32 -17.78 -13.49
CA GLY A 302 -13.34 -18.84 -13.43
C GLY A 302 -13.77 -19.16 -12.00
N GLY A 303 -12.82 -19.31 -11.09
CA GLY A 303 -13.10 -19.53 -9.66
C GLY A 303 -13.87 -18.35 -9.03
N TRP A 304 -13.49 -17.12 -9.37
CA TRP A 304 -14.18 -15.92 -8.92
C TRP A 304 -15.62 -15.84 -9.42
N ILE A 305 -15.87 -16.12 -10.71
CA ILE A 305 -17.22 -16.11 -11.30
C ILE A 305 -18.08 -17.18 -10.64
N ALA A 306 -17.57 -18.39 -10.53
CA ALA A 306 -18.32 -19.52 -9.97
C ALA A 306 -18.69 -19.27 -8.49
N ASN A 307 -17.73 -18.84 -7.69
CA ASN A 307 -17.99 -18.55 -6.27
C ASN A 307 -16.95 -17.58 -5.70
N SER A 308 -17.23 -16.29 -5.78
CA SER A 308 -16.38 -15.23 -5.20
C SER A 308 -16.19 -15.35 -3.68
N GLN A 309 -17.13 -16.01 -2.98
CA GLN A 309 -17.10 -16.17 -1.53
C GLN A 309 -15.99 -17.12 -1.06
N THR A 310 -15.48 -18.00 -1.92
CA THR A 310 -14.34 -18.86 -1.59
C THR A 310 -13.00 -18.09 -1.57
N VAL A 311 -12.93 -17.01 -2.35
CA VAL A 311 -11.73 -16.16 -2.47
C VAL A 311 -11.80 -14.97 -1.50
N LYS A 312 -12.99 -14.36 -1.38
CA LYS A 312 -13.20 -13.12 -0.62
C LYS A 312 -14.51 -13.22 0.17
N PRO A 313 -14.53 -13.99 1.27
CA PRO A 313 -15.74 -14.25 2.04
C PRO A 313 -16.44 -12.98 2.54
N GLY A 314 -17.76 -12.89 2.37
CA GLY A 314 -18.56 -11.75 2.78
C GLY A 314 -18.54 -10.56 1.80
N ASN A 315 -17.93 -10.69 0.60
CA ASN A 315 -18.10 -9.72 -0.47
C ASN A 315 -19.56 -9.73 -0.99
N TYR A 316 -19.95 -8.65 -1.68
CA TYR A 316 -21.36 -8.49 -2.12
C TYR A 316 -21.69 -9.20 -3.43
N MET A 317 -20.74 -9.76 -4.15
CA MET A 317 -21.00 -10.59 -5.32
C MET A 317 -21.41 -12.00 -4.88
N PRO A 318 -22.67 -12.41 -5.10
CA PRO A 318 -23.12 -13.75 -4.74
C PRO A 318 -22.51 -14.81 -5.67
N PRO A 319 -22.46 -16.08 -5.26
CA PRO A 319 -22.17 -17.19 -6.16
C PRO A 319 -23.11 -17.16 -7.36
N GLN A 320 -22.57 -17.39 -8.57
CA GLN A 320 -23.33 -17.30 -9.81
C GLN A 320 -23.77 -18.69 -10.30
N PRO A 321 -25.02 -18.86 -10.72
CA PRO A 321 -25.53 -20.12 -11.28
C PRO A 321 -25.11 -20.29 -12.75
N VAL A 322 -23.77 -20.36 -12.99
CA VAL A 322 -23.20 -20.52 -14.33
C VAL A 322 -23.00 -22.01 -14.61
N SER A 323 -23.46 -22.49 -15.77
CA SER A 323 -23.24 -23.89 -16.17
C SER A 323 -21.79 -24.15 -16.55
N ALA A 324 -21.39 -25.42 -16.52
CA ALA A 324 -20.04 -25.84 -16.90
C ALA A 324 -19.69 -25.46 -18.35
N ASP A 325 -20.66 -25.42 -19.26
CA ASP A 325 -20.45 -25.03 -20.66
C ASP A 325 -20.36 -23.51 -20.84
N GLN A 326 -21.10 -22.73 -20.06
CA GLN A 326 -21.07 -21.27 -20.14
C GLN A 326 -19.84 -20.62 -19.49
N LEU A 327 -19.25 -21.26 -18.47
CA LEU A 327 -18.13 -20.68 -17.73
C LEU A 327 -16.90 -20.41 -18.61
N PRO A 328 -16.45 -21.34 -19.47
CA PRO A 328 -15.33 -21.06 -20.39
C PRO A 328 -15.62 -19.92 -21.38
N GLU A 329 -16.85 -19.78 -21.85
CA GLU A 329 -17.28 -18.73 -22.77
C GLU A 329 -17.26 -17.36 -22.10
N LEU A 330 -17.77 -17.25 -20.85
CA LEU A 330 -17.68 -16.06 -20.04
C LEU A 330 -16.23 -15.64 -19.77
N ILE A 331 -15.35 -16.61 -19.44
CA ILE A 331 -13.93 -16.36 -19.24
C ILE A 331 -13.30 -15.83 -20.54
N ALA A 332 -13.57 -16.45 -21.68
CA ALA A 332 -13.05 -16.02 -22.99
C ALA A 332 -13.45 -14.57 -23.29
N TYR A 333 -14.72 -14.25 -23.09
CA TYR A 333 -15.23 -12.88 -23.29
C TYR A 333 -14.57 -11.87 -22.34
N LEU A 334 -14.61 -12.10 -21.04
CA LEU A 334 -14.08 -11.16 -20.05
C LEU A 334 -12.56 -10.97 -20.17
N GLN A 335 -11.81 -12.01 -20.51
CA GLN A 335 -10.37 -11.90 -20.77
C GLN A 335 -10.05 -11.16 -22.09
N SER A 336 -10.98 -11.08 -23.02
CA SER A 336 -10.83 -10.32 -24.28
C SER A 336 -11.03 -8.80 -24.08
N LEU A 337 -11.64 -8.37 -23.00
CA LEU A 337 -11.89 -6.96 -22.68
C LEU A 337 -10.63 -6.26 -22.17
N LYS A 338 -9.85 -5.70 -23.12
CA LYS A 338 -8.54 -5.04 -22.85
C LYS A 338 -8.50 -3.63 -23.40
#